data_eac87d83e8b589524de9bb9759573cdc
#
_entry.id   eac87d83e8b589524de9bb9759573cdc
#
_cell.length_a   1.000
_cell.length_b   1.000
_cell.length_c   1.000
_cell.angle_alpha   90.00
_cell.angle_beta   90.00
_cell.angle_gamma   90.00
#
_symmetry.space_group_name_H-M   'P 1'
#
loop_
_entity.id
_entity.type
_entity.pdbx_description
1 polymer ?
#
loop_
_entity_poly.entity_id
_entity_poly.type
_entity_poly.pdbx_seq_one_letter_code
_entity_poly.pdbx_strand_id
1 'polypeptide(L)'
;MKTKITEKPENRITINKPRLNVATFLIEGTAPYVQHKFSKKTRTEMLQKHLEGTKSKNKTKREPRDIEADYREAMHLTIDDKHGIPAPAFRAAMISACRVAGFQMTKAKLSCFIEPDDFDVDDGTPLVYIEGEPEMHQAMARVSNGEPTIAIRPMWRTWSARLRVRFDYDQFGYDDVSNLVLRAGIQVGVGEGRPDSKKSTGMGWGTFTIKDISGESTTKKDEKTIAMLNLAMREEIQ
;
A
#
# COMPACT_ATOMS: atom_id res chain seq x y z
N MET A 1 -22.57 -6.09 -66.88
CA MET A 1 -21.44 -6.21 -65.86
C MET A 1 -21.99 -5.83 -64.51
N LYS A 2 -22.16 -6.80 -63.59
CA LYS A 2 -22.59 -6.52 -62.19
C LYS A 2 -21.32 -6.40 -61.34
N THR A 3 -21.07 -5.19 -60.86
CA THR A 3 -19.95 -4.89 -59.96
C THR A 3 -20.22 -5.54 -58.60
N LYS A 4 -19.47 -6.58 -58.24
CA LYS A 4 -19.48 -7.13 -56.88
C LYS A 4 -18.86 -6.13 -55.95
N ILE A 5 -19.65 -5.52 -55.06
CA ILE A 5 -19.21 -4.76 -53.91
C ILE A 5 -18.69 -5.79 -52.90
N THR A 6 -17.39 -5.94 -52.77
CA THR A 6 -16.76 -6.71 -51.72
C THR A 6 -16.82 -5.85 -50.46
N GLU A 7 -17.74 -6.13 -49.56
CA GLU A 7 -17.78 -5.57 -48.22
C GLU A 7 -16.50 -5.99 -47.48
N LYS A 8 -15.68 -5.03 -47.09
CA LYS A 8 -14.59 -5.27 -46.16
C LYS A 8 -15.17 -5.77 -44.82
N PRO A 9 -14.61 -6.83 -44.22
CA PRO A 9 -15.05 -7.24 -42.90
C PRO A 9 -14.87 -6.07 -41.93
N GLU A 10 -15.98 -5.60 -41.35
CA GLU A 10 -15.94 -4.66 -40.23
C GLU A 10 -15.11 -5.28 -39.11
N ASN A 11 -13.95 -4.66 -38.80
CA ASN A 11 -13.10 -5.05 -37.71
C ASN A 11 -13.78 -4.62 -36.38
N ARG A 12 -14.82 -5.35 -35.97
CA ARG A 12 -15.51 -5.14 -34.70
C ARG A 12 -14.58 -5.57 -33.58
N ILE A 13 -14.13 -4.62 -32.75
CA ILE A 13 -13.42 -4.92 -31.52
C ILE A 13 -14.42 -5.50 -30.53
N THR A 14 -14.24 -6.76 -30.15
CA THR A 14 -15.04 -7.40 -29.10
C THR A 14 -14.34 -7.17 -27.74
N ILE A 15 -15.01 -6.45 -26.84
CA ILE A 15 -14.54 -6.25 -25.48
C ILE A 15 -15.21 -7.28 -24.57
N ASN A 16 -14.43 -8.21 -24.04
CA ASN A 16 -14.94 -9.22 -23.13
C ASN A 16 -15.09 -8.64 -21.70
N LYS A 17 -16.05 -9.17 -20.94
CA LYS A 17 -16.19 -8.85 -19.52
C LYS A 17 -14.97 -9.37 -18.75
N PRO A 18 -14.32 -8.55 -17.88
CA PRO A 18 -13.18 -9.00 -17.09
C PRO A 18 -13.61 -10.07 -16.07
N ARG A 19 -12.74 -11.04 -15.82
CA ARG A 19 -12.93 -12.08 -14.80
C ARG A 19 -12.16 -11.68 -13.55
N LEU A 20 -12.87 -11.19 -12.53
CA LEU A 20 -12.27 -10.72 -11.29
C LEU A 20 -12.32 -11.82 -10.24
N ASN A 21 -11.14 -12.10 -9.65
CA ASN A 21 -10.96 -13.02 -8.52
C ASN A 21 -10.31 -12.28 -7.35
N VAL A 22 -10.42 -12.85 -6.15
CA VAL A 22 -9.80 -12.32 -4.92
C VAL A 22 -8.87 -13.37 -4.35
N ALA A 23 -7.63 -13.00 -4.06
CA ALA A 23 -6.67 -13.80 -3.32
C ALA A 23 -6.42 -13.15 -1.96
N THR A 24 -6.39 -13.96 -0.90
CA THR A 24 -6.12 -13.50 0.47
C THR A 24 -4.77 -14.02 0.95
N PHE A 25 -3.93 -13.10 1.46
CA PHE A 25 -2.61 -13.38 1.96
C PHE A 25 -2.50 -12.94 3.41
N LEU A 26 -2.00 -13.82 4.28
CA LEU A 26 -1.49 -13.41 5.58
C LEU A 26 -0.04 -12.97 5.39
N ILE A 27 0.23 -11.71 5.63
CA ILE A 27 1.58 -11.14 5.54
C ILE A 27 2.12 -10.83 6.92
N GLU A 28 3.44 -10.97 7.08
CA GLU A 28 4.17 -10.69 8.31
C GLU A 28 5.33 -9.75 8.01
N GLY A 29 5.49 -8.70 8.81
CA GLY A 29 6.60 -7.77 8.68
C GLY A 29 7.94 -8.46 8.96
N THR A 30 8.88 -8.31 8.03
CA THR A 30 10.29 -8.73 8.21
C THR A 30 11.14 -7.61 8.76
N ALA A 31 10.62 -6.39 8.77
CA ALA A 31 11.20 -5.19 9.37
C ALA A 31 10.09 -4.29 9.93
N PRO A 32 10.43 -3.35 10.84
CA PRO A 32 9.45 -2.44 11.43
C PRO A 32 8.67 -1.67 10.38
N TYR A 33 7.37 -1.47 10.60
CA TYR A 33 6.53 -0.58 9.80
C TYR A 33 6.47 0.79 10.48
N VAL A 34 6.70 1.85 9.72
CA VAL A 34 6.63 3.24 10.20
C VAL A 34 5.60 3.99 9.40
N GLN A 35 4.68 4.65 10.09
CA GLN A 35 3.58 5.38 9.48
C GLN A 35 3.81 6.89 9.54
N HIS A 36 3.38 7.58 8.51
CA HIS A 36 3.37 9.03 8.44
C HIS A 36 2.07 9.51 7.80
N LYS A 37 1.14 9.94 8.63
CA LYS A 37 -0.07 10.64 8.23
C LYS A 37 0.12 12.15 8.44
N PHE A 38 -0.37 12.96 7.53
CA PHE A 38 -0.44 14.40 7.74
C PHE A 38 -1.52 14.73 8.75
N SER A 39 -1.15 15.45 9.84
CA SER A 39 -2.08 15.86 10.87
C SER A 39 -3.22 16.71 10.32
N LYS A 40 -4.37 16.71 11.00
CA LYS A 40 -5.51 17.59 10.69
C LYS A 40 -5.10 19.04 10.69
N LYS A 41 -4.30 19.46 11.68
CA LYS A 41 -3.77 20.83 11.81
C LYS A 41 -2.98 21.22 10.56
N THR A 42 -2.03 20.37 10.13
CA THR A 42 -1.22 20.63 8.93
C THR A 42 -2.09 20.77 7.68
N ARG A 43 -3.11 19.90 7.53
CA ARG A 43 -4.04 19.98 6.38
C ARG A 43 -4.86 21.26 6.40
N THR A 44 -5.38 21.66 7.56
CA THR A 44 -6.14 22.90 7.73
C THR A 44 -5.30 24.13 7.44
N GLU A 45 -4.05 24.18 7.95
CA GLU A 45 -3.13 25.27 7.67
C GLU A 45 -2.77 25.37 6.18
N MET A 46 -2.58 24.23 5.50
CA MET A 46 -2.37 24.21 4.04
C MET A 46 -3.59 24.76 3.29
N LEU A 47 -4.78 24.31 3.68
CA LEU A 47 -6.03 24.80 3.07
C LEU A 47 -6.21 26.30 3.27
N GLN A 48 -6.02 26.80 4.48
CA GLN A 48 -6.09 28.24 4.77
C GLN A 48 -5.10 29.04 3.94
N LYS A 49 -3.85 28.57 3.83
CA LYS A 49 -2.85 29.23 2.97
C LYS A 49 -3.26 29.28 1.49
N HIS A 50 -3.95 28.27 1.00
CA HIS A 50 -4.49 28.28 -0.37
C HIS A 50 -5.67 29.22 -0.53
N LEU A 51 -6.53 29.36 0.48
CA LEU A 51 -7.68 30.26 0.44
C LEU A 51 -7.30 31.74 0.62
N GLU A 52 -6.34 32.02 1.51
CA GLU A 52 -5.94 33.40 1.84
C GLU A 52 -4.88 33.99 0.90
N GLY A 53 -4.29 33.16 0.05
CA GLY A 53 -3.14 33.57 -0.78
C GLY A 53 -1.86 33.77 0.06
N THR A 54 -0.75 34.08 -0.62
CA THR A 54 0.54 34.27 0.04
C THR A 54 0.61 35.63 0.73
N LYS A 55 -0.01 35.79 1.89
CA LYS A 55 0.23 36.95 2.75
C LYS A 55 1.55 36.79 3.48
N SER A 56 2.29 37.92 3.57
CA SER A 56 3.57 38.03 4.25
C SER A 56 3.60 37.33 5.61
N LYS A 57 4.69 36.59 5.88
CA LYS A 57 4.92 35.86 7.11
C LYS A 57 5.03 36.79 8.31
N ASN A 58 3.93 37.10 8.98
CA ASN A 58 4.02 37.53 10.37
C ASN A 58 4.50 36.31 11.18
N LYS A 59 5.67 36.46 11.83
CA LYS A 59 6.20 35.46 12.76
C LYS A 59 5.31 35.37 14.00
N THR A 60 4.23 34.63 13.91
CA THR A 60 3.44 34.28 15.07
C THR A 60 4.29 33.37 15.98
N LYS A 61 4.37 33.68 17.26
CA LYS A 61 5.02 32.82 18.25
C LYS A 61 4.46 31.40 18.09
N ARG A 62 5.33 30.42 17.82
CA ARG A 62 4.90 29.01 17.76
C ARG A 62 4.54 28.56 19.17
N GLU A 63 3.36 28.01 19.31
CA GLU A 63 2.96 27.29 20.52
C GLU A 63 3.86 26.08 20.75
N PRO A 64 4.08 25.69 22.01
CA PRO A 64 4.78 24.45 22.32
C PRO A 64 4.15 23.27 21.59
N ARG A 65 4.98 22.36 21.14
CA ARG A 65 4.55 21.18 20.37
C ARG A 65 4.01 20.12 21.34
N ASP A 66 2.81 19.64 21.10
CA ASP A 66 2.24 18.50 21.80
C ASP A 66 2.67 17.20 21.10
N ILE A 67 3.62 16.50 21.74
CA ILE A 67 4.23 15.29 21.19
C ILE A 67 3.24 14.12 21.16
N GLU A 68 2.38 14.00 22.17
CA GLU A 68 1.37 12.94 22.25
C GLU A 68 0.28 13.14 21.18
N ALA A 69 -0.17 14.38 20.99
CA ALA A 69 -1.11 14.70 19.93
C ALA A 69 -0.49 14.42 18.54
N ASP A 70 0.76 14.84 18.31
CA ASP A 70 1.47 14.56 17.06
C ASP A 70 1.60 13.05 16.78
N TYR A 71 1.83 12.24 17.82
CA TYR A 71 1.92 10.79 17.72
C TYR A 71 0.59 10.18 17.30
N ARG A 72 -0.51 10.55 17.96
CA ARG A 72 -1.86 10.07 17.63
C ARG A 72 -2.31 10.49 16.24
N GLU A 73 -2.08 11.76 15.89
CA GLU A 73 -2.45 12.29 14.57
C GLU A 73 -1.62 11.70 13.42
N ALA A 74 -0.45 11.09 13.71
CA ALA A 74 0.36 10.41 12.70
C ALA A 74 -0.14 9.01 12.34
N MET A 75 -1.17 8.49 13.03
CA MET A 75 -1.78 7.17 12.79
C MET A 75 -3.00 7.26 11.88
N HIS A 76 -3.21 6.22 11.08
CA HIS A 76 -4.48 5.98 10.42
C HIS A 76 -5.36 5.12 11.32
N LEU A 77 -6.49 5.66 11.71
CA LEU A 77 -7.46 5.02 12.60
C LEU A 77 -8.82 4.93 11.92
N THR A 78 -9.52 3.82 12.15
CA THR A 78 -10.93 3.67 11.76
C THR A 78 -11.86 4.30 12.81
N ILE A 79 -13.16 4.30 12.55
CA ILE A 79 -14.15 4.77 13.52
C ILE A 79 -14.17 3.94 14.81
N ASP A 80 -13.74 2.67 14.74
CA ASP A 80 -13.66 1.75 15.88
C ASP A 80 -12.24 1.75 16.52
N ASP A 81 -11.43 2.80 16.30
CA ASP A 81 -10.06 2.98 16.80
C ASP A 81 -9.07 1.86 16.40
N LYS A 82 -9.36 1.13 15.31
CA LYS A 82 -8.43 0.14 14.78
C LYS A 82 -7.38 0.79 13.91
N HIS A 83 -6.15 0.34 14.08
CA HIS A 83 -5.03 0.78 13.25
C HIS A 83 -5.08 0.16 11.85
N GLY A 84 -4.69 0.95 10.84
CA GLY A 84 -4.64 0.48 9.47
C GLY A 84 -3.47 1.00 8.67
N ILE A 85 -3.04 0.19 7.70
CA ILE A 85 -2.09 0.59 6.66
C ILE A 85 -2.91 1.04 5.44
N PRO A 86 -2.61 2.19 4.83
CA PRO A 86 -3.29 2.60 3.61
C PRO A 86 -3.25 1.52 2.51
N ALA A 87 -4.40 1.04 2.08
CA ALA A 87 -4.51 0.06 0.99
C ALA A 87 -3.79 0.51 -0.29
N PRO A 88 -3.81 1.80 -0.68
CA PRO A 88 -3.01 2.31 -1.77
C PRO A 88 -1.50 2.09 -1.63
N ALA A 89 -0.95 1.97 -0.40
CA ALA A 89 0.47 1.71 -0.20
C ALA A 89 0.86 0.32 -0.70
N PHE A 90 0.07 -0.71 -0.37
CA PHE A 90 0.26 -2.07 -0.87
C PHE A 90 0.12 -2.14 -2.40
N ARG A 91 -0.92 -1.50 -2.93
CA ARG A 91 -1.12 -1.44 -4.38
C ARG A 91 0.05 -0.77 -5.10
N ALA A 92 0.56 0.33 -4.56
CA ALA A 92 1.72 1.02 -5.10
C ALA A 92 2.98 0.14 -5.04
N ALA A 93 3.16 -0.62 -3.94
CA ALA A 93 4.28 -1.55 -3.79
C ALA A 93 4.22 -2.66 -4.85
N MET A 94 3.05 -3.28 -5.07
CA MET A 94 2.85 -4.29 -6.12
C MET A 94 3.14 -3.73 -7.52
N ILE A 95 2.63 -2.55 -7.85
CA ILE A 95 2.89 -1.89 -9.14
C ILE A 95 4.38 -1.59 -9.30
N SER A 96 5.06 -1.16 -8.24
CA SER A 96 6.49 -0.90 -8.24
C SER A 96 7.31 -2.18 -8.47
N ALA A 97 6.91 -3.28 -7.84
CA ALA A 97 7.53 -4.60 -8.00
C ALA A 97 7.48 -5.11 -9.45
N CYS A 98 6.49 -4.70 -10.24
CA CYS A 98 6.42 -5.04 -11.67
C CYS A 98 7.63 -4.57 -12.46
N ARG A 99 8.32 -3.50 -12.05
CA ARG A 99 9.56 -3.03 -12.71
C ARG A 99 10.67 -4.09 -12.66
N VAL A 100 10.80 -4.74 -11.51
CA VAL A 100 11.80 -5.80 -11.31
C VAL A 100 11.40 -7.09 -12.00
N ALA A 101 10.09 -7.37 -12.03
CA ALA A 101 9.55 -8.55 -12.70
C ALA A 101 9.52 -8.43 -14.24
N GLY A 102 9.83 -7.25 -14.80
CA GLY A 102 9.74 -7.00 -16.25
C GLY A 102 8.30 -6.96 -16.77
N PHE A 103 7.31 -6.79 -15.87
CA PHE A 103 5.89 -6.71 -16.24
C PHE A 103 5.43 -5.27 -16.42
N GLN A 104 4.48 -5.04 -17.34
CA GLN A 104 3.98 -3.71 -17.64
C GLN A 104 3.19 -3.13 -16.44
N MET A 105 3.72 -2.08 -15.81
CA MET A 105 3.09 -1.40 -14.67
C MET A 105 1.66 -0.89 -14.98
N THR A 106 1.39 -0.48 -16.22
CA THR A 106 0.08 -0.01 -16.66
C THR A 106 -0.96 -1.13 -16.60
N LYS A 107 -0.59 -2.35 -17.02
CA LYS A 107 -1.46 -3.53 -16.89
C LYS A 107 -1.74 -3.85 -15.42
N ALA A 108 -0.71 -3.87 -14.57
CA ALA A 108 -0.87 -4.10 -13.14
C ALA A 108 -1.80 -3.05 -12.48
N LYS A 109 -1.67 -1.77 -12.86
CA LYS A 109 -2.57 -0.70 -12.38
C LYS A 109 -4.04 -0.92 -12.71
N LEU A 110 -4.32 -1.53 -13.84
CA LEU A 110 -5.69 -1.76 -14.30
C LEU A 110 -6.26 -3.12 -13.88
N SER A 111 -5.39 -4.02 -13.39
CA SER A 111 -5.76 -5.41 -13.13
C SER A 111 -5.60 -5.84 -11.67
N CYS A 112 -4.92 -5.06 -10.81
CA CYS A 112 -4.72 -5.41 -9.40
C CYS A 112 -5.21 -4.30 -8.48
N PHE A 113 -6.03 -4.68 -7.49
CA PHE A 113 -6.64 -3.78 -6.52
C PHE A 113 -6.54 -4.40 -5.13
N ILE A 114 -6.37 -3.57 -4.11
CA ILE A 114 -6.43 -4.01 -2.71
C ILE A 114 -7.83 -3.72 -2.20
N GLU A 115 -8.48 -4.74 -1.65
CA GLU A 115 -9.75 -4.58 -0.98
C GLU A 115 -9.50 -4.10 0.45
N PRO A 116 -10.02 -2.93 0.85
CA PRO A 116 -9.84 -2.43 2.19
C PRO A 116 -10.69 -3.22 3.18
N ASP A 117 -10.28 -3.19 4.45
CA ASP A 117 -11.09 -3.67 5.56
C ASP A 117 -12.01 -2.57 6.07
N ASP A 118 -11.53 -1.30 6.06
CA ASP A 118 -12.26 -0.14 6.52
C ASP A 118 -11.65 1.16 5.94
N PHE A 119 -12.09 2.31 6.45
CA PHE A 119 -11.66 3.64 6.02
C PHE A 119 -11.17 4.48 7.21
N ASP A 120 -10.19 5.34 6.93
CA ASP A 120 -9.69 6.32 7.89
C ASP A 120 -10.81 7.32 8.25
N VAL A 121 -11.00 7.54 9.57
CA VAL A 121 -12.05 8.43 10.10
C VAL A 121 -11.86 9.88 9.69
N ASP A 122 -10.63 10.31 9.38
CA ASP A 122 -10.31 11.72 9.12
C ASP A 122 -10.40 12.10 7.65
N ASP A 123 -10.02 11.19 6.75
CA ASP A 123 -9.88 11.53 5.33
C ASP A 123 -10.46 10.47 4.38
N GLY A 124 -11.04 9.40 4.93
CA GLY A 124 -11.65 8.35 4.14
C GLY A 124 -10.63 7.50 3.36
N THR A 125 -9.35 7.55 3.71
CA THR A 125 -8.34 6.68 3.10
C THR A 125 -8.70 5.21 3.34
N PRO A 126 -8.77 4.36 2.30
CA PRO A 126 -9.05 2.94 2.48
C PRO A 126 -7.89 2.25 3.21
N LEU A 127 -8.19 1.45 4.24
CA LEU A 127 -7.24 0.84 5.15
C LEU A 127 -7.30 -0.69 5.10
N VAL A 128 -6.15 -1.31 5.27
CA VAL A 128 -5.97 -2.73 5.62
C VAL A 128 -5.58 -2.77 7.09
N TYR A 129 -6.29 -3.54 7.91
CA TYR A 129 -5.99 -3.64 9.33
C TYR A 129 -4.57 -4.15 9.57
N ILE A 130 -3.89 -3.54 10.53
CA ILE A 130 -2.58 -3.98 11.00
C ILE A 130 -2.72 -4.56 12.41
N GLU A 131 -2.14 -5.73 12.61
CA GLU A 131 -2.00 -6.37 13.90
C GLU A 131 -0.64 -5.99 14.51
N GLY A 132 -0.61 -5.82 15.81
CA GLY A 132 0.57 -5.38 16.57
C GLY A 132 0.36 -4.02 17.21
N GLU A 133 1.23 -3.69 18.17
CA GLU A 133 1.13 -2.44 18.93
C GLU A 133 2.14 -1.42 18.43
N PRO A 134 1.71 -0.17 18.17
CA PRO A 134 2.61 0.90 17.78
C PRO A 134 3.34 1.48 18.99
N GLU A 135 4.59 1.82 18.82
CA GLU A 135 5.38 2.60 19.77
C GLU A 135 5.75 3.96 19.18
N MET A 136 5.98 4.95 20.06
CA MET A 136 6.42 6.26 19.62
C MET A 136 7.89 6.21 19.20
N HIS A 137 8.16 6.45 17.92
CA HIS A 137 9.51 6.58 17.38
C HIS A 137 9.84 8.05 17.11
N GLN A 138 10.99 8.49 17.61
CA GLN A 138 11.53 9.83 17.39
C GLN A 138 12.63 9.77 16.34
N ALA A 139 12.35 10.29 15.16
CA ALA A 139 13.32 10.34 14.08
C ALA A 139 13.88 11.75 13.91
N MET A 140 15.19 11.83 13.71
CA MET A 140 15.83 13.09 13.27
C MET A 140 15.45 13.34 11.80
N ALA A 141 14.81 14.46 11.55
CA ALA A 141 14.42 14.91 10.23
C ALA A 141 15.00 16.30 9.93
N ARG A 142 15.01 16.71 8.68
CA ARG A 142 15.36 18.07 8.28
C ARG A 142 14.16 18.71 7.56
N VAL A 143 13.84 19.92 7.96
CA VAL A 143 12.84 20.73 7.22
C VAL A 143 13.43 21.26 5.94
N SER A 144 12.59 21.82 5.04
CA SER A 144 12.99 22.27 3.71
C SER A 144 14.12 23.30 3.69
N ASN A 145 14.31 24.08 4.75
CA ASN A 145 15.41 25.03 4.93
C ASN A 145 16.69 24.41 5.52
N GLY A 146 16.71 23.06 5.73
CA GLY A 146 17.88 22.33 6.25
C GLY A 146 17.99 22.27 7.77
N GLU A 147 17.15 22.99 8.53
CA GLU A 147 17.17 22.94 10.00
C GLU A 147 16.78 21.56 10.52
N PRO A 148 17.47 21.04 11.55
CA PRO A 148 17.10 19.77 12.17
C PRO A 148 15.78 19.91 12.92
N THR A 149 14.96 18.85 12.85
CA THR A 149 13.73 18.74 13.62
C THR A 149 13.54 17.30 14.07
N ILE A 150 12.73 17.10 15.10
CA ILE A 150 12.33 15.78 15.56
C ILE A 150 10.97 15.46 14.92
N ALA A 151 10.92 14.39 14.16
CA ALA A 151 9.70 13.83 13.61
C ALA A 151 9.18 12.72 14.54
N ILE A 152 7.95 12.86 14.99
CA ILE A 152 7.28 11.82 15.78
C ILE A 152 6.54 10.91 14.81
N ARG A 153 6.76 9.59 14.96
CA ARG A 153 6.21 8.56 14.09
C ARG A 153 5.71 7.36 14.89
N PRO A 154 4.54 6.81 14.60
CA PRO A 154 4.18 5.49 15.09
C PRO A 154 4.98 4.42 14.34
N MET A 155 5.56 3.50 15.10
CA MET A 155 6.38 2.38 14.62
C MET A 155 5.85 1.07 15.19
N TRP A 156 5.50 0.13 14.33
CA TRP A 156 5.21 -1.26 14.68
C TRP A 156 6.49 -2.07 14.48
N ARG A 157 7.12 -2.54 15.56
CA ARG A 157 8.35 -3.35 15.44
C ARG A 157 8.04 -4.71 14.86
N THR A 158 6.96 -5.30 15.31
CA THR A 158 6.40 -6.55 14.78
C THR A 158 4.99 -6.27 14.34
N TRP A 159 4.63 -6.75 13.16
CA TRP A 159 3.30 -6.52 12.59
C TRP A 159 2.91 -7.59 11.61
N SER A 160 1.61 -7.78 11.46
CA SER A 160 1.03 -8.61 10.42
C SER A 160 -0.23 -7.96 9.87
N ALA A 161 -0.68 -8.42 8.71
CA ALA A 161 -1.93 -7.97 8.11
C ALA A 161 -2.53 -9.05 7.21
N ARG A 162 -3.84 -8.98 7.02
CA ARG A 162 -4.56 -9.81 6.05
C ARG A 162 -4.80 -8.99 4.79
N LEU A 163 -4.06 -9.29 3.74
CA LEU A 163 -4.12 -8.55 2.48
C LEU A 163 -5.03 -9.29 1.50
N ARG A 164 -6.13 -8.63 1.08
CA ARG A 164 -7.05 -9.12 0.06
C ARG A 164 -6.76 -8.43 -1.26
N VAL A 165 -6.33 -9.20 -2.25
CA VAL A 165 -5.96 -8.70 -3.58
C VAL A 165 -7.01 -9.14 -4.58
N ARG A 166 -7.80 -8.21 -5.09
CA ARG A 166 -8.70 -8.45 -6.23
C ARG A 166 -7.93 -8.23 -7.52
N PHE A 167 -7.99 -9.18 -8.43
CA PHE A 167 -7.24 -9.14 -9.67
C PHE A 167 -8.04 -9.66 -10.86
N ASP A 168 -7.63 -9.22 -12.05
CA ASP A 168 -8.17 -9.71 -13.31
C ASP A 168 -7.46 -11.01 -13.71
N TYR A 169 -8.21 -12.11 -13.66
CA TYR A 169 -7.71 -13.46 -13.96
C TYR A 169 -7.29 -13.64 -15.43
N ASP A 170 -7.74 -12.76 -16.32
CA ASP A 170 -7.28 -12.77 -17.71
C ASP A 170 -5.86 -12.18 -17.87
N GLN A 171 -5.35 -11.47 -16.86
CA GLN A 171 -4.04 -10.84 -16.86
C GLN A 171 -3.04 -11.51 -15.89
N PHE A 172 -3.51 -12.08 -14.78
CA PHE A 172 -2.71 -12.69 -13.72
C PHE A 172 -3.32 -14.00 -13.25
N GLY A 173 -2.48 -15.05 -13.13
CA GLY A 173 -2.83 -16.22 -12.36
C GLY A 173 -2.64 -15.97 -10.84
N TYR A 174 -3.09 -16.91 -10.01
CA TYR A 174 -2.87 -16.85 -8.57
C TYR A 174 -1.38 -16.84 -8.20
N ASP A 175 -0.57 -17.64 -8.89
CA ASP A 175 0.87 -17.70 -8.69
C ASP A 175 1.54 -16.36 -9.03
N ASP A 176 1.10 -15.69 -10.10
CA ASP A 176 1.61 -14.38 -10.49
C ASP A 176 1.32 -13.33 -9.41
N VAL A 177 0.09 -13.33 -8.86
CA VAL A 177 -0.31 -12.40 -7.79
C VAL A 177 0.46 -12.70 -6.51
N SER A 178 0.63 -13.98 -6.14
CA SER A 178 1.40 -14.40 -4.98
C SER A 178 2.86 -13.95 -5.08
N ASN A 179 3.50 -14.20 -6.22
CA ASN A 179 4.86 -13.77 -6.50
C ASN A 179 4.99 -12.24 -6.51
N LEU A 180 3.96 -11.54 -7.00
CA LEU A 180 3.95 -10.09 -7.02
C LEU A 180 3.83 -9.50 -5.61
N VAL A 181 2.99 -10.08 -4.74
CA VAL A 181 2.88 -9.70 -3.31
C VAL A 181 4.20 -9.96 -2.59
N LEU A 182 4.81 -11.13 -2.81
CA LEU A 182 6.10 -11.48 -2.21
C LEU A 182 7.21 -10.50 -2.63
N ARG A 183 7.32 -10.18 -3.92
CA ARG A 183 8.28 -9.17 -4.42
C ARG A 183 7.99 -7.78 -3.86
N ALA A 184 6.72 -7.38 -3.78
CA ALA A 184 6.32 -6.12 -3.18
C ALA A 184 6.79 -6.03 -1.72
N GLY A 185 6.67 -7.12 -0.95
CA GLY A 185 7.15 -7.18 0.43
C GLY A 185 8.65 -7.11 0.57
N ILE A 186 9.39 -7.95 -0.16
CA ILE A 186 10.84 -8.08 0.02
C ILE A 186 11.62 -6.92 -0.63
N GLN A 187 11.19 -6.44 -1.80
CA GLN A 187 11.97 -5.51 -2.62
C GLN A 187 11.50 -4.05 -2.53
N VAL A 188 10.22 -3.83 -2.23
CA VAL A 188 9.63 -2.48 -2.25
C VAL A 188 9.28 -1.99 -0.85
N GLY A 189 8.54 -2.78 -0.08
CA GLY A 189 8.04 -2.43 1.24
C GLY A 189 6.92 -1.39 1.23
N VAL A 190 6.38 -1.10 2.42
CA VAL A 190 5.31 -0.10 2.65
C VAL A 190 5.71 0.87 3.76
N GLY A 191 5.11 2.04 3.79
CA GLY A 191 5.36 3.05 4.83
C GLY A 191 6.60 3.90 4.60
N GLU A 192 7.01 4.61 5.65
CA GLU A 192 8.20 5.48 5.65
C GLU A 192 9.47 4.61 5.77
N GLY A 193 10.53 5.03 5.09
CA GLY A 193 11.83 4.32 5.14
C GLY A 193 11.90 3.02 4.34
N ARG A 194 10.87 2.68 3.55
CA ARG A 194 10.86 1.49 2.71
C ARG A 194 12.00 1.50 1.67
N PRO A 195 12.46 0.33 1.19
CA PRO A 195 13.53 0.24 0.20
C PRO A 195 13.29 1.06 -1.07
N ASP A 196 12.08 1.02 -1.65
CA ASP A 196 11.72 1.80 -2.84
C ASP A 196 11.23 3.21 -2.49
N SER A 197 12.03 3.97 -1.75
CA SER A 197 11.73 5.37 -1.41
C SER A 197 12.50 6.32 -2.32
N LYS A 198 11.80 7.25 -2.97
CA LYS A 198 12.42 8.25 -3.85
C LYS A 198 13.23 9.31 -3.10
N LYS A 199 12.96 9.52 -1.81
CA LYS A 199 13.52 10.61 -1.01
C LYS A 199 14.49 10.16 0.06
N SER A 200 14.72 8.87 0.22
CA SER A 200 15.67 8.33 1.18
C SER A 200 16.45 7.17 0.56
N THR A 201 17.59 6.84 1.15
CA THR A 201 18.38 5.66 0.76
C THR A 201 17.69 4.34 1.13
N GLY A 202 16.48 4.43 1.72
CA GLY A 202 15.74 3.32 2.27
C GLY A 202 16.40 2.79 3.55
N MET A 203 15.62 2.66 4.61
CA MET A 203 16.09 2.06 5.88
C MET A 203 15.79 0.57 5.93
N GLY A 204 15.15 0.04 4.88
CA GLY A 204 14.66 -1.33 4.84
C GLY A 204 13.38 -1.56 5.66
N TRP A 205 12.75 -0.49 6.14
CA TRP A 205 11.52 -0.60 6.92
C TRP A 205 10.33 -0.98 6.04
N GLY A 206 9.30 -1.54 6.70
CA GLY A 206 8.05 -1.91 6.04
C GLY A 206 8.17 -3.05 5.02
N THR A 207 9.25 -3.81 5.07
CA THR A 207 9.36 -5.05 4.31
C THR A 207 8.55 -6.15 4.98
N PHE A 208 8.01 -7.07 4.18
CA PHE A 208 7.16 -8.16 4.65
C PHE A 208 7.29 -9.40 3.76
N THR A 209 6.83 -10.51 4.28
CA THR A 209 6.71 -11.77 3.55
C THR A 209 5.32 -12.36 3.71
N ILE A 210 4.97 -13.33 2.88
CA ILE A 210 3.74 -14.10 3.05
C ILE A 210 4.00 -15.13 4.16
N LYS A 211 3.14 -15.14 5.18
CA LYS A 211 3.20 -16.08 6.30
C LYS A 211 2.61 -17.42 5.89
N ASP A 212 3.24 -18.54 6.34
CA ASP A 212 2.65 -19.87 6.18
C ASP A 212 1.40 -20.02 7.05
N ILE A 213 0.46 -20.86 6.61
CA ILE A 213 -0.76 -21.22 7.36
C ILE A 213 -0.42 -21.82 8.73
N SER A 214 0.74 -22.45 8.89
CA SER A 214 1.27 -22.96 10.16
C SER A 214 1.78 -21.88 11.14
N GLY A 215 1.84 -20.62 10.72
CA GLY A 215 2.36 -19.53 11.53
C GLY A 215 3.89 -19.39 11.48
N GLU A 216 4.60 -20.20 10.71
CA GLU A 216 6.04 -20.08 10.50
C GLU A 216 6.35 -19.14 9.31
N SER A 217 7.27 -18.20 9.51
CA SER A 217 7.78 -17.33 8.45
C SER A 217 8.62 -18.14 7.46
N THR A 218 8.26 -18.12 6.18
CA THR A 218 8.92 -18.96 5.18
C THR A 218 9.85 -18.18 4.25
N THR A 219 11.13 -18.49 4.31
CA THR A 219 12.10 -18.23 3.24
C THR A 219 12.42 -19.47 2.38
N LYS A 220 11.96 -20.66 2.77
CA LYS A 220 12.23 -21.94 2.06
C LYS A 220 11.01 -22.85 1.84
N LYS A 221 9.79 -22.44 2.26
CA LYS A 221 8.57 -23.25 2.08
C LYS A 221 7.57 -22.61 1.11
N ASP A 222 7.94 -21.51 0.48
CA ASP A 222 7.02 -20.67 -0.32
C ASP A 222 6.36 -21.42 -1.47
N GLU A 223 7.07 -22.34 -2.13
CA GLU A 223 6.51 -23.16 -3.22
C GLU A 223 5.39 -24.09 -2.76
N LYS A 224 5.51 -24.69 -1.57
CA LYS A 224 4.45 -25.58 -1.03
C LYS A 224 3.22 -24.80 -0.56
N THR A 225 3.42 -23.64 0.06
CA THR A 225 2.32 -22.81 0.58
C THR A 225 1.54 -22.17 -0.55
N ILE A 226 2.23 -21.69 -1.58
CA ILE A 226 1.63 -21.17 -2.82
C ILE A 226 0.83 -22.31 -3.51
N ALA A 227 1.38 -23.52 -3.58
CA ALA A 227 0.69 -24.66 -4.16
C ALA A 227 -0.56 -25.08 -3.34
N MET A 228 -0.50 -25.02 -2.01
CA MET A 228 -1.65 -25.33 -1.14
C MET A 228 -2.74 -24.26 -1.19
N LEU A 229 -2.37 -22.98 -1.20
CA LEU A 229 -3.31 -21.88 -1.42
C LEU A 229 -4.02 -22.02 -2.79
N ASN A 230 -3.27 -22.35 -3.83
CA ASN A 230 -3.80 -22.57 -5.16
C ASN A 230 -4.72 -23.81 -5.21
N LEU A 231 -4.44 -24.86 -4.42
CA LEU A 231 -5.28 -26.06 -4.34
C LEU A 231 -6.59 -25.77 -3.60
N ALA A 232 -6.53 -25.12 -2.43
CA ALA A 232 -7.70 -24.75 -1.66
C ALA A 232 -8.65 -23.82 -2.41
N MET A 233 -8.10 -22.87 -3.17
CA MET A 233 -8.91 -21.95 -3.97
C MET A 233 -9.50 -22.58 -5.23
N ARG A 234 -8.94 -23.70 -5.74
CA ARG A 234 -9.54 -24.48 -6.83
C ARG A 234 -10.71 -25.34 -6.36
N GLU A 235 -10.70 -25.78 -5.12
CA GLU A 235 -11.78 -26.57 -4.51
C GLU A 235 -13.01 -25.73 -4.15
N GLU A 236 -12.88 -24.41 -3.91
CA GLU A 236 -14.00 -23.51 -3.67
C GLU A 236 -14.73 -23.04 -4.96
N ILE A 237 -14.23 -23.39 -6.16
CA ILE A 237 -14.77 -22.97 -7.46
C ILE A 237 -15.52 -24.13 -8.17
N GLN A 238 -15.54 -25.34 -7.62
CA GLN A 238 -16.36 -26.45 -8.08
C GLN A 238 -17.67 -26.59 -7.28
#